data_5ec797c4142f428231d7eab51e6778ab
#
_entry.id   5ec797c4142f428231d7eab51e6778ab
#
_cell.length_a   1.000
_cell.length_b   1.000
_cell.length_c   1.000
_cell.angle_alpha   90.00
_cell.angle_beta   90.00
_cell.angle_gamma   90.00
#
_symmetry.space_group_name_H-M   'P 1'
#
loop_
_entity.id
_entity.type
_entity.pdbx_description
1 polymer ?
#
loop_
_entity_poly.entity_id
_entity_poly.type
_entity_poly.pdbx_seq_one_letter_code
_entity_poly.pdbx_strand_id
1 'polypeptide(L)'
;GISALTIDRLDKASKDIFPLRNIRAGHKYTAFIHEDSLYAPHLDYLVYERNVAEYVVFGFHDDSVSVRTGEKQFTVRRTKKSATINSSLWGAIMEQELPYALAAEMEDIYQWTVDFFGIQKGDNFTVIYDERFIDDSVSVGIGRIWGAKFCQGGKEYYAIPFRQGGKIRYWEYDGASLRKQMLKAPLKYSRISSKFTYARKHPIYKVYRPHTGVDYAAPKGTPVHAVADGVVTFKGWG
;
A
#
# COMPACT_ATOMS: atom_id res chain seq x y z
N GLY A 1 -36.20 10.92 -16.74
CA GLY A 1 -35.09 9.97 -16.93
C GLY A 1 -34.07 10.53 -17.91
N ILE A 2 -32.83 10.01 -17.86
CA ILE A 2 -31.76 10.43 -18.78
C ILE A 2 -32.01 9.77 -20.16
N SER A 3 -31.92 10.54 -21.25
CA SER A 3 -32.12 10.03 -22.61
C SER A 3 -30.94 9.16 -23.08
N ALA A 4 -31.19 8.26 -24.04
CA ALA A 4 -30.13 7.46 -24.66
C ALA A 4 -29.05 8.34 -25.33
N LEU A 5 -29.46 9.48 -25.91
CA LEU A 5 -28.54 10.45 -26.52
C LEU A 5 -27.62 11.08 -25.46
N THR A 6 -28.17 11.42 -24.29
CA THR A 6 -27.40 11.99 -23.18
C THR A 6 -26.38 10.97 -22.65
N ILE A 7 -26.77 9.67 -22.59
CA ILE A 7 -25.85 8.59 -22.17
C ILE A 7 -24.69 8.43 -23.19
N ASP A 8 -24.98 8.47 -24.50
CA ASP A 8 -23.94 8.39 -25.54
C ASP A 8 -22.97 9.59 -25.48
N ARG A 9 -23.50 10.81 -25.27
CA ARG A 9 -22.68 12.00 -25.05
C ARG A 9 -21.80 11.86 -23.81
N LEU A 10 -22.36 11.33 -22.71
CA LEU A 10 -21.65 11.12 -21.45
C LEU A 10 -20.54 10.08 -21.61
N ASP A 11 -20.79 8.98 -22.31
CA ASP A 11 -19.78 7.94 -22.57
C ASP A 11 -18.59 8.52 -23.35
N LYS A 12 -18.86 9.33 -24.38
CA LYS A 12 -17.83 10.02 -25.16
C LYS A 12 -17.02 11.00 -24.31
N ALA A 13 -17.70 11.84 -23.51
CA ALA A 13 -17.06 12.85 -22.67
C ALA A 13 -16.25 12.23 -21.51
N SER A 14 -16.66 11.07 -21.02
CA SER A 14 -16.01 10.40 -19.88
C SER A 14 -14.81 9.55 -20.25
N LYS A 15 -14.61 9.22 -21.53
CA LYS A 15 -13.69 8.21 -22.02
C LYS A 15 -12.25 8.36 -21.49
N ASP A 16 -11.74 9.58 -21.47
CA ASP A 16 -10.35 9.89 -21.06
C ASP A 16 -10.25 10.31 -19.58
N ILE A 17 -11.38 10.57 -18.91
CA ILE A 17 -11.42 11.03 -17.51
C ILE A 17 -11.82 9.88 -16.59
N PHE A 18 -12.99 9.30 -16.85
CA PHE A 18 -13.52 8.17 -16.10
C PHE A 18 -14.51 7.38 -16.98
N PRO A 19 -14.07 6.35 -17.70
CA PRO A 19 -14.95 5.53 -18.56
C PRO A 19 -16.13 4.96 -17.79
N LEU A 20 -17.37 5.10 -18.32
CA LEU A 20 -18.60 4.65 -17.65
C LEU A 20 -18.59 3.16 -17.31
N ARG A 21 -17.87 2.33 -18.06
CA ARG A 21 -17.68 0.89 -17.75
C ARG A 21 -16.98 0.63 -16.41
N ASN A 22 -16.35 1.65 -15.80
CA ASN A 22 -15.70 1.56 -14.50
C ASN A 22 -16.66 1.81 -13.33
N ILE A 23 -17.91 2.16 -13.61
CA ILE A 23 -18.97 2.23 -12.59
C ILE A 23 -19.23 0.82 -12.06
N ARG A 24 -19.26 0.68 -10.75
CA ARG A 24 -19.45 -0.61 -10.07
C ARG A 24 -20.74 -0.60 -9.27
N ALA A 25 -21.43 -1.72 -9.28
CA ALA A 25 -22.59 -1.94 -8.43
C ALA A 25 -22.18 -1.86 -6.93
N GLY A 26 -23.06 -1.31 -6.10
CA GLY A 26 -22.82 -1.16 -4.67
C GLY A 26 -22.04 0.11 -4.27
N HIS A 27 -21.49 0.85 -5.22
CA HIS A 27 -20.91 2.15 -4.94
C HIS A 27 -21.99 3.20 -4.73
N LYS A 28 -21.71 4.14 -3.84
CA LYS A 28 -22.62 5.24 -3.51
C LYS A 28 -22.64 6.27 -4.63
N TYR A 29 -23.83 6.82 -4.88
CA TYR A 29 -24.00 7.99 -5.74
C TYR A 29 -24.99 8.96 -5.12
N THR A 30 -24.87 10.24 -5.48
CA THR A 30 -25.78 11.32 -5.08
C THR A 30 -26.23 12.05 -6.32
N ALA A 31 -27.56 12.17 -6.51
CA ALA A 31 -28.16 12.92 -7.60
C ALA A 31 -28.60 14.30 -7.07
N PHE A 32 -28.24 15.34 -7.79
CA PHE A 32 -28.69 16.70 -7.56
C PHE A 32 -29.71 17.04 -8.64
N ILE A 33 -30.96 17.22 -8.21
CA ILE A 33 -32.11 17.42 -9.08
C ILE A 33 -32.65 18.83 -8.84
N HIS A 34 -32.84 19.58 -9.91
CA HIS A 34 -33.53 20.84 -9.88
C HIS A 34 -35.03 20.61 -10.08
N GLU A 35 -35.84 21.12 -9.15
CA GLU A 35 -37.28 21.07 -9.24
C GLU A 35 -37.79 22.51 -9.45
N ASP A 36 -38.31 22.78 -10.63
CA ASP A 36 -39.05 24.00 -10.90
C ASP A 36 -40.55 23.66 -10.94
N SER A 37 -41.38 24.51 -10.35
CA SER A 37 -42.85 24.34 -10.31
C SER A 37 -43.51 24.31 -11.70
N LEU A 38 -42.82 24.75 -12.74
CA LEU A 38 -43.32 24.86 -14.11
C LEU A 38 -42.78 23.76 -15.07
N TYR A 39 -41.71 23.04 -14.68
CA TYR A 39 -41.05 22.06 -15.53
C TYR A 39 -40.85 20.73 -14.81
N ALA A 40 -40.69 19.66 -15.60
CA ALA A 40 -40.33 18.34 -15.05
C ALA A 40 -38.98 18.38 -14.31
N PRO A 41 -38.79 17.59 -13.22
CA PRO A 41 -37.52 17.54 -12.50
C PRO A 41 -36.35 17.23 -13.43
N HIS A 42 -35.32 18.06 -13.36
CA HIS A 42 -34.12 17.94 -14.18
C HIS A 42 -32.91 17.53 -13.32
N LEU A 43 -32.13 16.55 -13.82
CA LEU A 43 -30.89 16.13 -13.15
C LEU A 43 -29.76 17.08 -13.56
N ASP A 44 -29.23 17.84 -12.60
CA ASP A 44 -28.11 18.76 -12.83
C ASP A 44 -26.78 18.06 -12.70
N TYR A 45 -26.62 17.28 -11.63
CA TYR A 45 -25.37 16.56 -11.36
C TYR A 45 -25.64 15.18 -10.78
N LEU A 46 -24.75 14.24 -11.18
CA LEU A 46 -24.62 12.93 -10.53
C LEU A 46 -23.21 12.80 -10.00
N VAL A 47 -23.07 12.67 -8.69
CA VAL A 47 -21.78 12.42 -8.03
C VAL A 47 -21.65 10.96 -7.72
N TYR A 48 -20.68 10.29 -8.31
CA TYR A 48 -20.37 8.87 -8.10
C TYR A 48 -19.13 8.73 -7.23
N GLU A 49 -19.25 8.08 -6.05
CA GLU A 49 -18.13 7.84 -5.15
C GLU A 49 -17.37 6.57 -5.59
N ARG A 50 -16.13 6.75 -6.11
CA ARG A 50 -15.26 5.65 -6.52
C ARG A 50 -14.72 4.86 -5.32
N ASN A 51 -14.42 5.58 -4.26
CA ASN A 51 -13.97 5.09 -2.96
C ASN A 51 -14.26 6.16 -1.91
N VAL A 52 -13.74 5.97 -0.70
CA VAL A 52 -13.98 6.89 0.42
C VAL A 52 -13.49 8.31 0.14
N ALA A 53 -12.41 8.47 -0.65
CA ALA A 53 -11.75 9.74 -0.91
C ALA A 53 -12.08 10.35 -2.28
N GLU A 54 -12.24 9.51 -3.30
CA GLU A 54 -12.35 9.96 -4.69
C GLU A 54 -13.78 9.88 -5.22
N TYR A 55 -14.16 10.87 -5.98
CA TYR A 55 -15.48 10.90 -6.63
C TYR A 55 -15.40 11.42 -8.07
N VAL A 56 -16.43 11.12 -8.85
CA VAL A 56 -16.64 11.63 -10.20
C VAL A 56 -17.93 12.40 -10.22
N VAL A 57 -17.90 13.59 -10.79
CA VAL A 57 -19.07 14.43 -11.03
C VAL A 57 -19.42 14.38 -12.51
N PHE A 58 -20.61 13.93 -12.81
CA PHE A 58 -21.24 14.02 -14.12
C PHE A 58 -22.20 15.19 -14.08
N GLY A 59 -21.97 16.21 -14.89
CA GLY A 59 -22.86 17.36 -15.03
C GLY A 59 -23.74 17.22 -16.28
N PHE A 60 -25.00 17.55 -16.14
CA PHE A 60 -26.01 17.49 -17.20
C PHE A 60 -26.52 18.92 -17.44
N HIS A 61 -26.27 19.42 -18.63
CA HIS A 61 -26.74 20.71 -19.09
C HIS A 61 -27.62 20.46 -20.32
N ASP A 62 -28.48 21.40 -20.69
CA ASP A 62 -29.50 21.22 -21.72
C ASP A 62 -28.97 20.47 -22.98
N ASP A 63 -27.88 20.95 -23.57
CA ASP A 63 -27.28 20.39 -24.77
C ASP A 63 -25.89 19.78 -24.58
N SER A 64 -25.36 19.75 -23.37
CA SER A 64 -24.00 19.30 -23.10
C SER A 64 -23.90 18.49 -21.82
N VAL A 65 -22.83 17.72 -21.71
CA VAL A 65 -22.48 16.98 -20.52
C VAL A 65 -21.04 17.29 -20.12
N SER A 66 -20.76 17.26 -18.83
CA SER A 66 -19.43 17.47 -18.30
C SER A 66 -19.04 16.32 -17.38
N VAL A 67 -17.74 15.99 -17.35
CA VAL A 67 -17.20 14.95 -16.46
C VAL A 67 -15.97 15.52 -15.78
N ARG A 68 -15.89 15.36 -14.46
CA ARG A 68 -14.71 15.73 -13.69
C ARG A 68 -14.51 14.77 -12.55
N THR A 69 -13.27 14.51 -12.19
CA THR A 69 -12.90 13.81 -10.96
C THR A 69 -12.59 14.82 -9.86
N GLY A 70 -12.77 14.41 -8.62
CA GLY A 70 -12.41 15.19 -7.45
C GLY A 70 -12.02 14.29 -6.30
N GLU A 71 -11.36 14.89 -5.33
CA GLU A 71 -11.00 14.24 -4.07
C GLU A 71 -11.65 15.02 -2.93
N LYS A 72 -12.14 14.28 -1.92
CA LYS A 72 -12.61 14.88 -0.67
C LYS A 72 -11.40 15.46 0.07
N GLN A 73 -11.58 16.60 0.70
CA GLN A 73 -10.54 17.13 1.57
C GLN A 73 -10.31 16.20 2.76
N PHE A 74 -9.07 16.07 3.16
CA PHE A 74 -8.68 15.27 4.31
C PHE A 74 -7.99 16.15 5.35
N THR A 75 -8.19 15.82 6.61
CA THR A 75 -7.41 16.34 7.73
C THR A 75 -6.22 15.42 7.99
N VAL A 76 -5.13 16.00 8.50
CA VAL A 76 -3.90 15.26 8.83
C VAL A 76 -3.71 15.30 10.33
N ARG A 77 -3.58 14.14 10.96
CA ARG A 77 -3.27 14.02 12.39
C ARG A 77 -1.97 13.26 12.57
N ARG A 78 -1.07 13.84 13.38
CA ARG A 78 0.14 13.14 13.78
C ARG A 78 -0.18 12.15 14.88
N THR A 79 0.15 10.90 14.62
CA THR A 79 -0.19 9.75 15.46
C THR A 79 1.07 9.00 15.84
N LYS A 80 1.18 8.59 17.11
CA LYS A 80 2.19 7.66 17.61
C LYS A 80 1.51 6.33 17.92
N LYS A 81 1.99 5.25 17.34
CA LYS A 81 1.51 3.89 17.59
C LYS A 81 2.66 2.97 17.94
N SER A 82 2.37 1.99 18.79
CA SER A 82 3.30 0.91 19.16
C SER A 82 2.54 -0.41 19.14
N ALA A 83 3.22 -1.47 18.70
CA ALA A 83 2.67 -2.81 18.74
C ALA A 83 3.73 -3.83 19.08
N THR A 84 3.34 -4.85 19.83
CA THR A 84 4.13 -6.06 20.05
C THR A 84 3.71 -7.12 19.05
N ILE A 85 4.68 -7.79 18.45
CA ILE A 85 4.46 -8.77 17.40
C ILE A 85 4.23 -10.14 18.04
N ASN A 86 3.11 -10.77 17.74
CA ASN A 86 2.77 -12.13 18.18
C ASN A 86 3.06 -13.20 17.11
N SER A 87 3.01 -12.82 15.83
CA SER A 87 3.19 -13.72 14.69
C SER A 87 4.03 -13.11 13.57
N SER A 88 3.63 -11.95 13.08
CA SER A 88 4.29 -11.21 12.00
C SER A 88 4.04 -9.72 12.14
N LEU A 89 4.80 -8.88 11.42
CA LEU A 89 4.55 -7.44 11.36
C LEU A 89 3.12 -7.16 10.87
N TRP A 90 2.69 -7.85 9.82
CA TRP A 90 1.34 -7.74 9.29
C TRP A 90 0.27 -8.12 10.32
N GLY A 91 0.45 -9.23 11.04
CA GLY A 91 -0.45 -9.65 12.12
C GLY A 91 -0.58 -8.59 13.21
N ALA A 92 0.53 -8.00 13.64
CA ALA A 92 0.53 -6.93 14.63
C ALA A 92 -0.19 -5.65 14.15
N ILE A 93 -0.03 -5.29 12.87
CA ILE A 93 -0.76 -4.17 12.24
C ILE A 93 -2.26 -4.43 12.26
N MET A 94 -2.70 -5.65 11.91
CA MET A 94 -4.11 -6.05 11.91
C MET A 94 -4.72 -6.10 13.31
N GLU A 95 -4.02 -6.71 14.27
CA GLU A 95 -4.44 -6.82 15.68
C GLU A 95 -4.64 -5.45 16.34
N GLN A 96 -3.87 -4.44 15.91
CA GLN A 96 -3.92 -3.08 16.43
C GLN A 96 -4.77 -2.12 15.56
N GLU A 97 -5.49 -2.65 14.56
CA GLU A 97 -6.31 -1.87 13.62
C GLU A 97 -5.54 -0.70 12.97
N LEU A 98 -4.25 -0.90 12.67
CA LEU A 98 -3.41 0.12 12.04
C LEU A 98 -3.62 0.15 10.53
N PRO A 99 -3.37 1.29 9.86
CA PRO A 99 -3.46 1.37 8.41
C PRO A 99 -2.57 0.34 7.70
N TYR A 100 -3.11 -0.41 6.75
CA TYR A 100 -2.37 -1.43 5.99
C TYR A 100 -1.08 -0.90 5.33
N ALA A 101 -1.13 0.33 4.84
CA ALA A 101 0.03 0.98 4.23
C ALA A 101 1.22 1.08 5.19
N LEU A 102 0.98 1.07 6.51
CA LEU A 102 2.03 1.17 7.50
C LEU A 102 2.96 -0.05 7.49
N ALA A 103 2.44 -1.26 7.25
CA ALA A 103 3.27 -2.46 7.14
C ALA A 103 4.26 -2.34 5.96
N ALA A 104 3.77 -1.90 4.80
CA ALA A 104 4.60 -1.73 3.61
C ALA A 104 5.69 -0.67 3.81
N GLU A 105 5.34 0.46 4.42
CA GLU A 105 6.31 1.52 4.73
C GLU A 105 7.36 1.06 5.75
N MET A 106 6.95 0.34 6.79
CA MET A 106 7.87 -0.22 7.78
C MET A 106 8.84 -1.23 7.15
N GLU A 107 8.33 -2.09 6.26
CA GLU A 107 9.20 -3.00 5.51
C GLU A 107 10.17 -2.25 4.60
N ASP A 108 9.73 -1.22 3.89
CA ASP A 108 10.58 -0.41 3.03
C ASP A 108 11.68 0.33 3.80
N ILE A 109 11.34 0.86 4.99
CA ILE A 109 12.31 1.53 5.85
C ILE A 109 13.38 0.56 6.36
N TYR A 110 12.97 -0.63 6.81
CA TYR A 110 13.83 -1.54 7.54
C TYR A 110 14.37 -2.72 6.73
N GLN A 111 14.03 -2.86 5.44
CA GLN A 111 14.44 -3.99 4.58
C GLN A 111 15.94 -4.31 4.56
N TRP A 112 16.78 -3.35 4.96
CA TRP A 112 18.24 -3.48 4.99
C TRP A 112 18.77 -3.88 6.37
N THR A 113 17.97 -3.71 7.43
CA THR A 113 18.42 -3.84 8.82
C THR A 113 17.67 -4.91 9.60
N VAL A 114 16.36 -5.03 9.41
CA VAL A 114 15.49 -5.99 10.07
C VAL A 114 15.29 -7.21 9.18
N ASP A 115 15.46 -8.40 9.75
CA ASP A 115 15.09 -9.66 9.10
C ASP A 115 13.62 -9.97 9.37
N PHE A 116 12.73 -9.56 8.48
CA PHE A 116 11.29 -9.80 8.63
C PHE A 116 10.89 -11.28 8.61
N PHE A 117 11.77 -12.18 8.13
CA PHE A 117 11.57 -13.63 8.21
C PHE A 117 12.03 -14.23 9.53
N GLY A 118 12.86 -13.50 10.27
CA GLY A 118 13.35 -13.87 11.59
C GLY A 118 12.60 -13.21 12.74
N ILE A 119 11.47 -12.53 12.48
CA ILE A 119 10.63 -11.92 13.52
C ILE A 119 10.13 -13.00 14.48
N GLN A 120 10.23 -12.71 15.77
CA GLN A 120 9.80 -13.58 16.84
C GLN A 120 8.71 -12.93 17.69
N LYS A 121 7.96 -13.77 18.40
CA LYS A 121 7.01 -13.27 19.41
C LYS A 121 7.74 -12.45 20.46
N GLY A 122 7.24 -11.23 20.72
CA GLY A 122 7.82 -10.28 21.65
C GLY A 122 8.65 -9.18 20.99
N ASP A 123 9.04 -9.34 19.71
CA ASP A 123 9.54 -8.22 18.92
C ASP A 123 8.48 -7.12 18.86
N ASN A 124 8.90 -5.88 18.72
CA ASN A 124 7.96 -4.76 18.77
C ASN A 124 8.42 -3.60 17.89
N PHE A 125 7.49 -2.72 17.62
CA PHE A 125 7.81 -1.47 16.94
C PHE A 125 7.05 -0.29 17.55
N THR A 126 7.59 0.89 17.33
CA THR A 126 6.93 2.17 17.57
C THR A 126 7.11 3.03 16.34
N VAL A 127 6.06 3.73 15.92
CA VAL A 127 6.10 4.60 14.74
C VAL A 127 5.33 5.89 15.00
N ILE A 128 5.87 7.00 14.49
CA ILE A 128 5.23 8.31 14.48
C ILE A 128 5.00 8.68 13.02
N TYR A 129 3.74 8.87 12.64
CA TYR A 129 3.35 9.15 11.26
C TYR A 129 2.18 10.11 11.19
N ASP A 130 1.99 10.71 10.04
CA ASP A 130 0.80 11.49 9.73
C ASP A 130 -0.26 10.55 9.14
N GLU A 131 -1.45 10.54 9.71
CA GLU A 131 -2.61 9.80 9.23
C GLU A 131 -3.62 10.76 8.64
N ARG A 132 -4.23 10.39 7.53
CA ARG A 132 -5.19 11.20 6.78
C ARG A 132 -6.61 10.72 7.08
N PHE A 133 -7.49 11.67 7.41
CA PHE A 133 -8.88 11.39 7.73
C PHE A 133 -9.83 12.19 6.85
N ILE A 134 -10.89 11.55 6.39
CA ILE A 134 -12.06 12.21 5.82
C ILE A 134 -13.15 12.25 6.88
N ASP A 135 -13.87 13.38 6.96
CA ASP A 135 -14.91 13.64 7.96
C ASP A 135 -14.45 13.35 9.39
N ASP A 136 -13.16 13.63 9.67
CA ASP A 136 -12.47 13.48 10.95
C ASP A 136 -12.49 12.08 11.58
N SER A 137 -13.08 11.11 10.93
CA SER A 137 -13.29 9.76 11.49
C SER A 137 -12.79 8.63 10.61
N VAL A 138 -12.82 8.78 9.30
CA VAL A 138 -12.48 7.71 8.36
C VAL A 138 -11.02 7.84 7.92
N SER A 139 -10.17 6.93 8.36
CA SER A 139 -8.77 6.86 7.91
C SER A 139 -8.71 6.47 6.42
N VAL A 140 -8.06 7.29 5.62
CA VAL A 140 -7.88 7.09 4.17
C VAL A 140 -6.42 6.81 3.79
N GLY A 141 -5.59 6.56 4.76
CA GLY A 141 -4.20 6.17 4.57
C GLY A 141 -3.23 6.99 5.40
N ILE A 142 -1.96 6.73 5.16
CA ILE A 142 -0.87 7.39 5.87
C ILE A 142 -0.20 8.43 4.98
N GLY A 143 0.36 9.44 5.64
CA GLY A 143 1.20 10.44 5.03
C GLY A 143 2.69 10.17 5.33
N ARG A 144 3.37 11.19 5.83
CA ARG A 144 4.79 11.11 6.16
C ARG A 144 5.04 10.31 7.44
N ILE A 145 6.05 9.44 7.43
CA ILE A 145 6.63 8.86 8.65
C ILE A 145 7.66 9.84 9.20
N TRP A 146 7.49 10.20 10.47
CA TRP A 146 8.34 11.15 11.21
C TRP A 146 9.42 10.48 12.03
N GLY A 147 9.31 9.19 12.23
CA GLY A 147 10.28 8.37 12.91
C GLY A 147 9.70 7.02 13.25
N ALA A 148 10.56 6.03 13.35
CA ALA A 148 10.18 4.71 13.80
C ALA A 148 11.31 4.06 14.61
N LYS A 149 10.94 3.10 15.44
CA LYS A 149 11.84 2.22 16.16
C LYS A 149 11.33 0.80 16.00
N PHE A 150 12.22 -0.11 15.64
CA PHE A 150 11.93 -1.54 15.57
C PHE A 150 12.86 -2.27 16.53
N CYS A 151 12.32 -3.15 17.36
CA CYS A 151 13.09 -4.01 18.26
C CYS A 151 12.96 -5.45 17.79
N GLN A 152 14.06 -6.08 17.38
CA GLN A 152 14.14 -7.48 16.97
C GLN A 152 15.18 -8.21 17.79
N GLY A 153 14.77 -9.25 18.50
CA GLY A 153 15.67 -10.05 19.33
C GLY A 153 16.40 -9.24 20.39
N GLY A 154 15.74 -8.20 20.93
CA GLY A 154 16.32 -7.28 21.93
C GLY A 154 17.21 -6.18 21.35
N LYS A 155 17.46 -6.18 20.02
CA LYS A 155 18.22 -5.14 19.35
C LYS A 155 17.29 -4.07 18.80
N GLU A 156 17.57 -2.82 19.12
CA GLU A 156 16.79 -1.68 18.63
C GLU A 156 17.40 -1.10 17.35
N TYR A 157 16.53 -0.74 16.42
CA TYR A 157 16.83 -0.07 15.15
C TYR A 157 15.97 1.16 15.05
N TYR A 158 16.62 2.33 15.00
CA TYR A 158 15.94 3.61 14.86
C TYR A 158 15.85 4.00 13.39
N ALA A 159 14.78 4.67 13.00
CA ALA A 159 14.57 5.22 11.68
C ALA A 159 14.20 6.70 11.78
N ILE A 160 15.19 7.56 11.66
CA ILE A 160 15.03 9.00 11.72
C ILE A 160 15.06 9.53 10.29
N PRO A 161 13.95 10.10 9.77
CA PRO A 161 13.91 10.62 8.41
C PRO A 161 14.69 11.92 8.29
N PHE A 162 15.57 11.96 7.29
CA PHE A 162 16.30 13.17 6.94
C PHE A 162 16.26 13.37 5.41
N ARG A 163 16.04 14.62 4.98
CA ARG A 163 16.02 14.97 3.55
C ARG A 163 17.42 15.31 3.08
N GLN A 164 17.95 14.52 2.16
CA GLN A 164 19.26 14.73 1.54
C GLN A 164 19.17 14.53 0.02
N GLY A 165 19.66 15.49 -0.74
CA GLY A 165 19.62 15.44 -2.20
C GLY A 165 18.19 15.32 -2.77
N GLY A 166 17.21 15.98 -2.17
CA GLY A 166 15.80 15.95 -2.58
C GLY A 166 15.03 14.69 -2.16
N LYS A 167 15.69 13.68 -1.59
CA LYS A 167 15.09 12.41 -1.18
C LYS A 167 15.07 12.29 0.34
N ILE A 168 14.01 11.69 0.89
CA ILE A 168 13.96 11.31 2.30
C ILE A 168 14.66 9.97 2.44
N ARG A 169 15.62 9.91 3.37
CA ARG A 169 16.31 8.68 3.76
C ARG A 169 16.20 8.53 5.28
N TYR A 170 16.41 7.32 5.77
CA TYR A 170 16.31 7.01 7.19
C TYR A 170 17.67 6.66 7.77
N TRP A 171 17.91 7.13 8.99
CA TRP A 171 19.17 7.07 9.67
C TRP A 171 18.98 6.58 11.10
N GLU A 172 19.95 5.87 11.62
CA GLU A 172 20.03 5.54 13.06
C GLU A 172 20.27 6.83 13.88
N TYR A 173 20.07 6.74 15.18
CA TYR A 173 20.26 7.88 16.08
C TYR A 173 21.73 8.37 16.14
N ASP A 174 22.69 7.50 15.83
CA ASP A 174 24.11 7.81 15.73
C ASP A 174 24.53 8.37 14.37
N GLY A 175 23.58 8.55 13.46
CA GLY A 175 23.81 9.03 12.10
C GLY A 175 24.23 7.96 11.11
N ALA A 176 24.28 6.69 11.48
CA ALA A 176 24.53 5.60 10.55
C ALA A 176 23.34 5.41 9.61
N SER A 177 23.60 5.17 8.30
CA SER A 177 22.53 4.90 7.33
C SER A 177 21.84 3.55 7.63
N LEU A 178 20.52 3.55 7.61
CA LEU A 178 19.72 2.32 7.61
C LEU A 178 19.92 1.50 6.33
N ARG A 179 20.23 2.15 5.22
CA ARG A 179 20.56 1.47 3.97
C ARG A 179 21.94 0.84 4.09
N LYS A 180 22.00 -0.47 4.10
CA LYS A 180 23.23 -1.28 4.10
C LYS A 180 23.58 -1.70 2.67
N GLN A 181 24.71 -2.39 2.49
CA GLN A 181 25.17 -2.86 1.19
C GLN A 181 24.26 -3.94 0.58
N MET A 182 23.61 -4.73 1.42
CA MET A 182 22.76 -5.84 0.99
C MET A 182 21.42 -5.83 1.71
N LEU A 183 20.34 -6.15 0.98
CA LEU A 183 19.03 -6.44 1.56
C LEU A 183 19.10 -7.70 2.43
N LYS A 184 18.27 -7.76 3.46
CA LYS A 184 18.15 -8.95 4.31
C LYS A 184 17.49 -10.12 3.59
N ALA A 185 16.60 -9.86 2.65
CA ALA A 185 15.94 -10.85 1.84
C ALA A 185 15.62 -10.34 0.43
N PRO A 186 15.57 -11.21 -0.60
CA PRO A 186 15.25 -10.82 -1.98
C PRO A 186 13.76 -10.62 -2.23
N LEU A 187 12.91 -10.92 -1.27
CA LEU A 187 11.45 -10.94 -1.38
C LEU A 187 10.80 -10.28 -0.17
N LYS A 188 9.65 -9.66 -0.41
CA LYS A 188 8.71 -9.19 0.62
C LYS A 188 7.54 -10.18 0.73
N TYR A 189 6.82 -10.15 1.85
CA TYR A 189 5.56 -10.89 2.06
C TYR A 189 5.62 -12.39 1.72
N SER A 190 6.72 -13.08 2.07
CA SER A 190 6.91 -14.48 1.79
C SER A 190 7.27 -15.26 3.07
N ARG A 191 7.39 -16.57 2.96
CA ARG A 191 7.89 -17.41 4.04
C ARG A 191 9.08 -18.26 3.57
N ILE A 192 10.01 -18.53 4.45
CA ILE A 192 11.05 -19.51 4.17
C ILE A 192 10.42 -20.91 4.22
N SER A 193 10.37 -21.58 3.08
CA SER A 193 9.86 -22.95 2.96
C SER A 193 10.95 -23.99 3.20
N SER A 194 12.21 -23.66 2.93
CA SER A 194 13.35 -24.53 3.23
C SER A 194 14.59 -23.70 3.55
N LYS A 195 15.24 -24.03 4.66
CA LYS A 195 16.48 -23.38 5.10
C LYS A 195 17.70 -24.02 4.46
N PHE A 196 18.81 -23.30 4.43
CA PHE A 196 20.12 -23.85 4.13
C PHE A 196 20.48 -25.01 5.09
N THR A 197 21.02 -26.11 4.56
CA THR A 197 21.51 -27.21 5.34
C THR A 197 22.50 -28.04 4.54
N TYR A 198 23.53 -28.57 5.19
CA TYR A 198 24.48 -29.47 4.55
C TYR A 198 23.91 -30.87 4.36
N ALA A 199 22.89 -31.29 5.11
CA ALA A 199 22.27 -32.59 5.00
C ALA A 199 20.78 -32.53 5.31
N ARG A 200 19.93 -32.75 4.29
CA ARG A 200 18.50 -32.98 4.46
C ARG A 200 18.06 -34.24 3.70
N LYS A 201 17.09 -34.92 4.23
CA LYS A 201 16.47 -36.04 3.52
C LYS A 201 15.62 -35.51 2.40
N HIS A 202 15.96 -35.84 1.15
CA HIS A 202 15.21 -35.39 -0.01
C HIS A 202 13.78 -35.95 0.03
N PRO A 203 12.72 -35.16 -0.13
CA PRO A 203 11.34 -35.61 0.09
C PRO A 203 10.93 -36.75 -0.85
N ILE A 204 11.44 -36.77 -2.10
CA ILE A 204 11.09 -37.74 -3.14
C ILE A 204 12.09 -38.93 -3.08
N TYR A 205 13.39 -38.65 -3.21
CA TYR A 205 14.42 -39.69 -3.35
C TYR A 205 14.86 -40.32 -2.04
N LYS A 206 14.41 -39.81 -0.87
CA LYS A 206 14.73 -40.31 0.48
C LYS A 206 16.22 -40.39 0.81
N VAL A 207 17.10 -39.85 -0.02
CA VAL A 207 18.55 -39.76 0.21
C VAL A 207 18.91 -38.42 0.87
N TYR A 208 20.01 -38.40 1.62
CA TYR A 208 20.50 -37.16 2.22
C TYR A 208 21.29 -36.35 1.17
N ARG A 209 20.90 -35.10 0.98
CA ARG A 209 21.59 -34.17 0.09
C ARG A 209 21.71 -32.80 0.75
N PRO A 210 22.78 -32.06 0.45
CA PRO A 210 22.86 -30.67 0.89
C PRO A 210 21.78 -29.83 0.19
N HIS A 211 21.26 -28.82 0.89
CA HIS A 211 20.48 -27.76 0.35
C HIS A 211 21.26 -26.44 0.53
N THR A 212 21.99 -26.04 -0.50
CA THR A 212 22.97 -24.96 -0.46
C THR A 212 22.33 -23.58 -0.69
N GLY A 213 21.01 -23.48 -0.57
CA GLY A 213 20.22 -22.25 -0.71
C GLY A 213 19.14 -22.14 0.34
N VAL A 214 18.36 -21.08 0.23
CA VAL A 214 17.14 -20.84 1.00
C VAL A 214 15.98 -20.74 0.02
N ASP A 215 14.97 -21.55 0.24
CA ASP A 215 13.75 -21.50 -0.58
C ASP A 215 12.72 -20.58 0.06
N TYR A 216 12.24 -19.61 -0.70
CA TYR A 216 11.17 -18.72 -0.32
C TYR A 216 9.87 -19.14 -1.03
N ALA A 217 8.78 -19.25 -0.28
CA ALA A 217 7.45 -19.48 -0.84
C ALA A 217 6.67 -18.18 -0.86
N ALA A 218 6.24 -17.77 -2.05
CA ALA A 218 5.46 -16.55 -2.27
C ALA A 218 4.39 -16.81 -3.34
N PRO A 219 3.32 -16.01 -3.40
CA PRO A 219 2.34 -16.05 -4.47
C PRO A 219 2.98 -15.84 -5.85
N LYS A 220 2.38 -16.44 -6.88
CA LYS A 220 2.82 -16.22 -8.27
C LYS A 220 2.74 -14.73 -8.62
N GLY A 221 3.80 -14.18 -9.21
CA GLY A 221 3.90 -12.77 -9.57
C GLY A 221 4.56 -11.89 -8.50
N THR A 222 4.95 -12.45 -7.34
CA THR A 222 5.72 -11.71 -6.33
C THR A 222 7.06 -11.26 -6.94
N PRO A 223 7.43 -9.96 -6.89
CA PRO A 223 8.70 -9.48 -7.38
C PRO A 223 9.88 -10.06 -6.59
N VAL A 224 10.92 -10.48 -7.31
CA VAL A 224 12.21 -10.90 -6.74
C VAL A 224 13.23 -9.81 -7.01
N HIS A 225 13.85 -9.29 -5.96
CA HIS A 225 14.82 -8.20 -6.05
C HIS A 225 16.26 -8.73 -5.97
N ALA A 226 17.17 -8.09 -6.70
CA ALA A 226 18.58 -8.23 -6.42
C ALA A 226 18.86 -7.68 -5.00
N VAL A 227 19.59 -8.44 -4.19
CA VAL A 227 19.87 -8.04 -2.79
C VAL A 227 20.92 -6.93 -2.69
N ALA A 228 21.65 -6.66 -3.77
CA ALA A 228 22.63 -5.58 -3.88
C ALA A 228 22.74 -5.09 -5.32
N ASP A 229 23.46 -3.98 -5.50
CA ASP A 229 23.83 -3.52 -6.83
C ASP A 229 24.70 -4.58 -7.53
N GLY A 230 24.54 -4.76 -8.84
CA GLY A 230 25.24 -5.76 -9.61
C GLY A 230 25.08 -5.57 -11.10
N VAL A 231 25.76 -6.40 -11.88
CA VAL A 231 25.68 -6.45 -13.34
C VAL A 231 25.02 -7.75 -13.76
N VAL A 232 24.00 -7.66 -14.63
CA VAL A 232 23.37 -8.84 -15.22
C VAL A 232 24.32 -9.45 -16.24
N THR A 233 24.85 -10.64 -15.96
CA THR A 233 25.78 -11.35 -16.85
C THR A 233 25.08 -12.36 -17.76
N PHE A 234 23.90 -12.83 -17.37
CA PHE A 234 23.10 -13.78 -18.13
C PHE A 234 21.62 -13.61 -17.86
N LYS A 235 20.78 -13.78 -18.88
CA LYS A 235 19.33 -13.84 -18.82
C LYS A 235 18.84 -15.02 -19.67
N GLY A 236 18.12 -15.97 -19.09
CA GLY A 236 17.58 -17.14 -19.78
C GLY A 236 16.62 -17.93 -18.92
N TRP A 237 16.11 -19.03 -19.49
CA TRP A 237 15.35 -20.02 -18.74
C TRP A 237 16.33 -20.97 -18.03
N GLY A 238 16.04 -21.28 -16.78
CA GLY A 238 16.80 -22.26 -15.99
C GLY A 238 16.21 -23.67 -16.11
#